data_335507b59e1b8a22476f9f11c8b25255
#
_entry.id   335507b59e1b8a22476f9f11c8b25255
#
_cell.length_a   1.000
_cell.length_b   1.000
_cell.length_c   1.000
_cell.angle_alpha   90.00
_cell.angle_beta   90.00
_cell.angle_gamma   90.00
#
_symmetry.space_group_name_H-M   'P 1'
#
loop_
_entity.id
_entity.type
_entity.pdbx_description
1 polymer ?
#
loop_
_entity_poly.entity_id
_entity_poly.type
_entity_poly.pdbx_seq_one_letter_code
_entity_poly.pdbx_strand_id
1 'polypeptide(L)'
;MDLEALRRRLDAALSRRPRVALDRSDLVSAAVLVPVTDRDGPHLVFTKKTSGVPHHKGQFSFPGGVVETGDGSRVETALREAWEEIRLPAEAVEVLGLLDDTPTRATNFVITPVVGIVRDPVEFKPDGREIERVIEVPLATLRDPAIFRTELWERDGEPHPVLFYQVSAEDLVWGATARILSQFLALLDEEAE
;
A
#
# COMPACT_ATOMS: atom_id res chain seq x y z
N MET A 1 -15.17 -10.02 9.62
CA MET A 1 -15.44 -8.56 9.72
C MET A 1 -15.88 -8.12 8.35
N ASP A 2 -17.05 -7.49 8.22
CA ASP A 2 -17.51 -6.92 6.95
C ASP A 2 -16.80 -5.60 6.64
N LEU A 3 -16.95 -5.11 5.39
CA LEU A 3 -16.27 -3.89 4.94
C LEU A 3 -16.68 -2.65 5.76
N GLU A 4 -17.95 -2.52 6.15
CA GLU A 4 -18.43 -1.35 6.89
C GLU A 4 -17.88 -1.32 8.32
N ALA A 5 -17.76 -2.46 8.97
CA ALA A 5 -17.11 -2.56 10.29
C ALA A 5 -15.61 -2.25 10.18
N LEU A 6 -14.94 -2.70 9.11
CA LEU A 6 -13.56 -2.37 8.83
C LEU A 6 -13.39 -0.87 8.59
N ARG A 7 -14.25 -0.26 7.76
CA ARG A 7 -14.23 1.17 7.46
C ARG A 7 -14.30 2.02 8.75
N ARG A 8 -15.29 1.73 9.61
CA ARG A 8 -15.44 2.45 10.89
C ARG A 8 -14.22 2.30 11.78
N ARG A 9 -13.61 1.11 11.83
CA ARG A 9 -12.41 0.85 12.63
C ARG A 9 -11.22 1.64 12.11
N LEU A 10 -10.97 1.62 10.81
CA LEU A 10 -9.89 2.37 10.16
C LEU A 10 -10.08 3.89 10.34
N ASP A 11 -11.29 4.40 10.13
CA ASP A 11 -11.60 5.82 10.31
C ASP A 11 -11.32 6.27 11.76
N ALA A 12 -11.77 5.49 12.74
CA ALA A 12 -11.51 5.77 14.15
C ALA A 12 -10.03 5.70 14.51
N ALA A 13 -9.28 4.71 14.01
CA ALA A 13 -7.87 4.57 14.29
C ALA A 13 -7.05 5.69 13.64
N LEU A 14 -7.32 6.02 12.37
CA LEU A 14 -6.63 7.07 11.64
C LEU A 14 -6.90 8.48 12.21
N SER A 15 -8.13 8.73 12.70
CA SER A 15 -8.50 10.02 13.29
C SER A 15 -7.89 10.27 14.67
N ARG A 16 -7.58 9.22 15.43
CA ARG A 16 -7.08 9.33 16.82
C ARG A 16 -5.57 9.48 16.92
N ARG A 17 -4.83 8.97 15.93
CA ARG A 17 -3.37 8.98 15.99
C ARG A 17 -2.78 10.14 15.18
N PRO A 18 -1.76 10.85 15.71
CA PRO A 18 -1.00 11.77 14.91
C PRO A 18 -0.19 10.97 13.87
N ARG A 19 -0.28 11.36 12.60
CA ARG A 19 0.56 10.80 11.54
C ARG A 19 2.01 11.27 11.72
N VAL A 20 2.97 10.38 11.56
CA VAL A 20 4.38 10.71 11.45
C VAL A 20 4.70 11.07 9.99
N ALA A 21 4.79 12.37 9.71
CA ALA A 21 5.26 12.88 8.43
C ALA A 21 6.79 13.10 8.50
N LEU A 22 7.50 12.65 7.47
CA LEU A 22 8.96 12.81 7.40
C LEU A 22 9.30 13.99 6.48
N ASP A 23 9.96 14.99 7.06
CA ASP A 23 10.58 16.06 6.27
C ASP A 23 11.96 15.60 5.78
N ARG A 24 12.00 15.07 4.57
CA ARG A 24 13.18 14.49 3.93
C ARG A 24 13.34 15.05 2.53
N SER A 25 13.84 16.28 2.44
CA SER A 25 14.12 16.96 1.17
C SER A 25 15.23 16.29 0.33
N ASP A 26 16.00 15.39 0.94
CA ASP A 26 17.01 14.55 0.31
C ASP A 26 16.41 13.31 -0.39
N LEU A 27 15.13 13.04 -0.19
CA LEU A 27 14.42 11.90 -0.80
C LEU A 27 13.37 12.37 -1.81
N VAL A 28 13.11 11.55 -2.80
CA VAL A 28 12.02 11.78 -3.77
C VAL A 28 10.69 11.47 -3.09
N SER A 29 9.78 12.41 -3.14
CA SER A 29 8.43 12.24 -2.60
C SER A 29 7.57 11.38 -3.48
N ALA A 30 6.90 10.39 -2.89
CA ALA A 30 5.96 9.50 -3.55
C ALA A 30 4.71 9.28 -2.70
N ALA A 31 3.62 8.83 -3.32
CA ALA A 31 2.43 8.41 -2.61
C ALA A 31 1.87 7.12 -3.22
N VAL A 32 1.29 6.28 -2.38
CA VAL A 32 0.61 5.04 -2.80
C VAL A 32 -0.80 5.01 -2.21
N LEU A 33 -1.73 4.44 -2.94
CA LEU A 33 -3.06 4.13 -2.42
C LEU A 33 -3.02 2.73 -1.80
N VAL A 34 -3.59 2.56 -0.61
CA VAL A 34 -3.90 1.27 0.03
C VAL A 34 -5.39 1.03 -0.16
N PRO A 35 -5.80 0.45 -1.31
CA PRO A 35 -7.21 0.33 -1.64
C PRO A 35 -7.80 -0.91 -0.97
N VAL A 36 -8.96 -0.73 -0.32
CA VAL A 36 -9.74 -1.80 0.28
C VAL A 36 -10.99 -2.00 -0.56
N THR A 37 -11.20 -3.22 -1.05
CA THR A 37 -12.40 -3.64 -1.81
C THR A 37 -13.23 -4.61 -1.00
N ASP A 38 -14.48 -4.85 -1.44
CA ASP A 38 -15.33 -5.94 -0.94
C ASP A 38 -15.50 -7.02 -2.03
N ARG A 39 -15.02 -8.23 -1.76
CA ARG A 39 -15.17 -9.42 -2.59
C ARG A 39 -15.55 -10.59 -1.68
N ASP A 40 -16.79 -10.65 -1.23
CA ASP A 40 -17.22 -11.56 -0.16
C ASP A 40 -16.41 -11.37 1.13
N GLY A 41 -16.13 -10.10 1.46
CA GLY A 41 -15.30 -9.62 2.56
C GLY A 41 -14.17 -8.70 2.11
N PRO A 42 -13.50 -8.04 3.07
CA PRO A 42 -12.46 -7.07 2.76
C PRO A 42 -11.23 -7.69 2.10
N HIS A 43 -10.75 -7.05 1.03
CA HIS A 43 -9.52 -7.38 0.32
C HIS A 43 -8.65 -6.14 0.18
N LEU A 44 -7.33 -6.31 0.17
CA LEU A 44 -6.39 -5.27 -0.25
C LEU A 44 -5.95 -5.49 -1.70
N VAL A 45 -5.86 -4.39 -2.44
CA VAL A 45 -5.46 -4.40 -3.84
C VAL A 45 -3.98 -4.12 -3.97
N PHE A 46 -3.27 -5.00 -4.69
CA PHE A 46 -1.87 -4.85 -5.04
C PHE A 46 -1.69 -4.89 -6.55
N THR A 47 -0.63 -4.28 -7.02
CA THR A 47 -0.17 -4.32 -8.41
C THR A 47 1.09 -5.17 -8.51
N LYS A 48 1.23 -5.93 -9.59
CA LYS A 48 2.48 -6.60 -9.96
C LYS A 48 3.13 -5.86 -11.11
N LYS A 49 4.35 -5.40 -10.87
CA LYS A 49 5.10 -4.67 -11.91
C LYS A 49 5.61 -5.62 -13.00
N THR A 50 5.60 -5.15 -14.26
CA THR A 50 6.13 -5.90 -15.39
C THR A 50 7.64 -6.17 -15.24
N SER A 51 8.15 -7.17 -15.96
CA SER A 51 9.59 -7.44 -16.03
C SER A 51 10.36 -6.38 -16.82
N GLY A 52 9.66 -5.52 -17.57
CA GLY A 52 10.26 -4.47 -18.43
C GLY A 52 10.63 -3.19 -17.70
N VAL A 53 10.14 -2.94 -16.49
CA VAL A 53 10.48 -1.72 -15.73
C VAL A 53 11.90 -1.78 -15.18
N PRO A 54 12.65 -0.66 -15.14
CA PRO A 54 14.03 -0.62 -14.66
C PRO A 54 14.22 -1.04 -13.20
N HIS A 55 13.20 -0.74 -12.37
CA HIS A 55 13.19 -1.00 -10.94
C HIS A 55 11.98 -1.85 -10.56
N HIS A 56 12.12 -2.70 -9.53
CA HIS A 56 11.02 -3.49 -8.95
C HIS A 56 10.37 -4.53 -9.88
N LYS A 57 11.13 -5.12 -10.81
CA LYS A 57 10.65 -6.18 -11.72
C LYS A 57 9.93 -7.30 -10.99
N GLY A 58 8.67 -7.55 -11.37
CA GLY A 58 7.86 -8.62 -10.80
C GLY A 58 7.51 -8.46 -9.30
N GLN A 59 7.80 -7.30 -8.71
CA GLN A 59 7.48 -7.02 -7.31
C GLN A 59 6.02 -6.60 -7.15
N PHE A 60 5.46 -6.94 -6.00
CA PHE A 60 4.16 -6.47 -5.58
C PHE A 60 4.30 -5.13 -4.87
N SER A 61 3.44 -4.19 -5.25
CA SER A 61 3.33 -2.87 -4.62
C SER A 61 1.86 -2.47 -4.49
N PHE A 62 1.60 -1.52 -3.64
CA PHE A 62 0.37 -0.75 -3.75
C PHE A 62 0.45 0.15 -4.99
N PRO A 63 -0.69 0.44 -5.67
CA PRO A 63 -0.70 1.39 -6.79
C PRO A 63 -0.20 2.76 -6.32
N GLY A 64 0.69 3.37 -7.09
CA GLY A 64 1.27 4.65 -6.71
C GLY A 64 2.60 4.96 -7.37
N GLY A 65 3.02 6.22 -7.21
CA GLY A 65 4.24 6.73 -7.82
C GLY A 65 4.71 8.05 -7.27
N VAL A 66 5.51 8.75 -8.06
CA VAL A 66 6.18 10.00 -7.68
C VAL A 66 5.18 11.15 -7.69
N VAL A 67 5.36 12.08 -6.76
CA VAL A 67 4.61 13.34 -6.75
C VAL A 67 5.02 14.20 -7.93
N GLU A 68 4.06 14.61 -8.75
CA GLU A 68 4.28 15.50 -9.87
C GLU A 68 3.94 16.97 -9.53
N THR A 69 4.45 17.90 -10.35
CA THR A 69 4.25 19.34 -10.11
C THR A 69 2.77 19.76 -10.15
N GLY A 70 1.91 18.97 -10.81
CA GLY A 70 0.46 19.21 -10.88
C GLY A 70 -0.34 18.68 -9.69
N ASP A 71 0.28 17.85 -8.84
CA ASP A 71 -0.39 17.22 -7.70
C ASP A 71 -0.49 18.24 -6.53
N GLY A 72 -1.69 18.59 -6.12
CA GLY A 72 -1.94 19.50 -5.01
C GLY A 72 -1.75 18.83 -3.63
N SER A 73 -1.72 17.49 -3.58
CA SER A 73 -1.57 16.72 -2.33
C SER A 73 -1.08 15.29 -2.59
N ARG A 74 -0.61 14.62 -1.51
CA ARG A 74 -0.27 13.18 -1.56
C ARG A 74 -1.48 12.29 -1.92
N VAL A 75 -2.67 12.73 -1.52
CA VAL A 75 -3.92 12.04 -1.87
C VAL A 75 -4.14 12.10 -3.39
N GLU A 76 -3.99 13.28 -3.99
CA GLU A 76 -4.13 13.43 -5.44
C GLU A 76 -3.11 12.60 -6.21
N THR A 77 -1.84 12.58 -5.78
CA THR A 77 -0.82 11.69 -6.37
C THR A 77 -1.27 10.22 -6.33
N ALA A 78 -1.68 9.72 -5.16
CA ALA A 78 -2.06 8.32 -5.00
C ALA A 78 -3.29 7.95 -5.85
N LEU A 79 -4.27 8.84 -5.97
CA LEU A 79 -5.46 8.62 -6.80
C LEU A 79 -5.15 8.72 -8.30
N ARG A 80 -4.31 9.68 -8.72
CA ARG A 80 -3.84 9.80 -10.12
C ARG A 80 -3.12 8.54 -10.56
N GLU A 81 -2.16 8.08 -9.78
CA GLU A 81 -1.39 6.88 -10.08
C GLU A 81 -2.28 5.62 -10.11
N ALA A 82 -3.24 5.49 -9.17
CA ALA A 82 -4.18 4.38 -9.18
C ALA A 82 -5.07 4.39 -10.45
N TRP A 83 -5.46 5.57 -10.94
CA TRP A 83 -6.14 5.68 -12.23
C TRP A 83 -5.21 5.29 -13.40
N GLU A 84 -3.98 5.75 -13.42
CA GLU A 84 -3.02 5.49 -14.49
C GLU A 84 -2.64 4.01 -14.57
N GLU A 85 -2.30 3.39 -13.44
CA GLU A 85 -1.83 2.03 -13.33
C GLU A 85 -2.94 0.96 -13.49
N ILE A 86 -4.12 1.18 -12.87
CA ILE A 86 -5.16 0.14 -12.76
C ILE A 86 -6.57 0.60 -13.10
N ARG A 87 -6.74 1.83 -13.61
CA ARG A 87 -8.03 2.42 -13.97
C ARG A 87 -9.03 2.50 -12.80
N LEU A 88 -8.54 2.72 -11.59
CA LEU A 88 -9.39 2.98 -10.43
C LEU A 88 -9.80 4.46 -10.41
N PRO A 89 -11.10 4.80 -10.63
CA PRO A 89 -11.56 6.18 -10.64
C PRO A 89 -11.46 6.79 -9.24
N ALA A 90 -11.02 8.06 -9.15
CA ALA A 90 -10.89 8.76 -7.87
C ALA A 90 -12.23 8.87 -7.13
N GLU A 91 -13.33 9.08 -7.87
CA GLU A 91 -14.69 9.17 -7.34
C GLU A 91 -15.22 7.87 -6.74
N ALA A 92 -14.63 6.73 -7.11
CA ALA A 92 -14.96 5.43 -6.52
C ALA A 92 -14.24 5.20 -5.18
N VAL A 93 -13.32 6.08 -4.77
CA VAL A 93 -12.51 5.90 -3.57
C VAL A 93 -12.93 6.87 -2.47
N GLU A 94 -13.38 6.32 -1.35
CA GLU A 94 -13.51 7.07 -0.08
C GLU A 94 -12.17 7.07 0.63
N VAL A 95 -11.48 8.21 0.65
CA VAL A 95 -10.23 8.36 1.39
C VAL A 95 -10.52 8.49 2.89
N LEU A 96 -9.96 7.59 3.69
CA LEU A 96 -10.11 7.59 5.14
C LEU A 96 -8.99 8.36 5.86
N GLY A 97 -7.77 8.36 5.31
CA GLY A 97 -6.64 9.05 5.93
C GLY A 97 -5.29 8.56 5.42
N LEU A 98 -4.25 8.96 6.13
CA LEU A 98 -2.86 8.68 5.78
C LEU A 98 -2.18 7.82 6.86
N LEU A 99 -1.34 6.87 6.45
CA LEU A 99 -0.41 6.20 7.33
C LEU A 99 0.88 7.03 7.50
N ASP A 100 1.79 6.55 8.33
CA ASP A 100 3.10 7.18 8.52
C ASP A 100 3.94 7.04 7.25
N ASP A 101 4.74 8.07 6.99
CA ASP A 101 5.65 8.05 5.86
C ASP A 101 6.65 6.90 5.99
N THR A 102 6.85 6.21 4.88
CA THR A 102 7.74 5.06 4.79
C THR A 102 8.94 5.42 3.91
N PRO A 103 10.13 5.67 4.48
CA PRO A 103 11.32 5.91 3.69
C PRO A 103 11.80 4.59 3.07
N THR A 104 12.20 4.62 1.80
CA THR A 104 12.86 3.49 1.15
C THR A 104 14.36 3.61 1.30
N ARG A 105 15.03 2.48 1.59
CA ARG A 105 16.48 2.48 1.76
C ARG A 105 17.25 2.24 0.45
N ALA A 106 16.59 1.58 -0.51
CA ALA A 106 17.23 1.15 -1.76
C ALA A 106 16.97 2.10 -2.94
N THR A 107 15.88 2.86 -2.91
CA THR A 107 15.38 3.61 -4.09
C THR A 107 15.22 5.11 -3.85
N ASN A 108 15.69 5.60 -2.70
CA ASN A 108 15.73 7.03 -2.36
C ASN A 108 14.36 7.74 -2.36
N PHE A 109 13.28 7.04 -1.94
CA PHE A 109 11.94 7.61 -1.82
C PHE A 109 11.51 7.78 -0.36
N VAL A 110 10.63 8.76 -0.13
CA VAL A 110 9.73 8.80 1.01
C VAL A 110 8.30 8.61 0.50
N ILE A 111 7.64 7.52 0.94
CA ILE A 111 6.32 7.13 0.46
C ILE A 111 5.29 7.50 1.51
N THR A 112 4.27 8.26 1.11
CA THR A 112 3.07 8.52 1.91
C THR A 112 1.96 7.55 1.52
N PRO A 113 1.54 6.62 2.40
CA PRO A 113 0.44 5.73 2.09
C PRO A 113 -0.91 6.38 2.40
N VAL A 114 -1.84 6.29 1.46
CA VAL A 114 -3.22 6.80 1.54
C VAL A 114 -4.15 5.61 1.67
N VAL A 115 -4.95 5.54 2.75
CA VAL A 115 -5.93 4.48 2.95
C VAL A 115 -7.26 4.89 2.32
N GLY A 116 -7.80 4.04 1.44
CA GLY A 116 -9.07 4.30 0.76
C GLY A 116 -9.97 3.06 0.65
N ILE A 117 -11.28 3.27 0.82
CA ILE A 117 -12.31 2.26 0.57
C ILE A 117 -12.81 2.43 -0.86
N VAL A 118 -12.81 1.38 -1.65
CA VAL A 118 -13.45 1.35 -2.97
C VAL A 118 -14.92 1.03 -2.77
N ARG A 119 -15.80 2.02 -3.04
CA ARG A 119 -17.23 1.95 -2.70
C ARG A 119 -18.04 1.07 -3.65
N ASP A 120 -17.71 1.14 -4.94
CA ASP A 120 -18.44 0.43 -5.99
C ASP A 120 -17.61 -0.73 -6.54
N PRO A 121 -18.24 -1.77 -7.08
CA PRO A 121 -17.52 -2.80 -7.81
C PRO A 121 -16.78 -2.18 -9.00
N VAL A 122 -15.46 -2.15 -8.93
CA VAL A 122 -14.59 -1.68 -10.01
C VAL A 122 -13.91 -2.87 -10.67
N GLU A 123 -13.93 -2.88 -12.00
CA GLU A 123 -13.09 -3.78 -12.79
C GLU A 123 -11.72 -3.13 -13.00
N PHE A 124 -10.71 -3.63 -12.31
CA PHE A 124 -9.35 -3.14 -12.48
C PHE A 124 -8.78 -3.55 -13.83
N LYS A 125 -8.12 -2.57 -14.49
CA LYS A 125 -7.49 -2.79 -15.80
C LYS A 125 -6.03 -2.36 -15.72
N PRO A 126 -5.08 -3.30 -15.59
CA PRO A 126 -3.67 -2.96 -15.59
C PRO A 126 -3.30 -2.28 -16.90
N ASP A 127 -2.40 -1.30 -16.86
CA ASP A 127 -1.98 -0.50 -18.03
C ASP A 127 -1.16 -1.31 -19.04
N GLY A 128 -0.64 -2.48 -18.62
CA GLY A 128 0.16 -3.39 -19.45
C GLY A 128 1.58 -2.87 -19.78
N ARG A 129 1.93 -1.67 -19.34
CA ARG A 129 3.27 -1.08 -19.50
C ARG A 129 4.10 -1.27 -18.26
N GLU A 130 3.62 -0.73 -17.14
CA GLU A 130 4.26 -0.83 -15.84
C GLU A 130 3.66 -1.95 -15.00
N ILE A 131 2.33 -2.13 -15.09
CA ILE A 131 1.58 -3.11 -14.32
C ILE A 131 1.18 -4.28 -15.23
N GLU A 132 1.62 -5.48 -14.84
CA GLU A 132 1.29 -6.74 -15.50
C GLU A 132 -0.09 -7.25 -15.07
N ARG A 133 -0.37 -7.20 -13.76
CA ARG A 133 -1.66 -7.65 -13.20
C ARG A 133 -1.99 -6.97 -11.88
N VAL A 134 -3.27 -6.99 -11.55
CA VAL A 134 -3.83 -6.57 -10.26
C VAL A 134 -4.19 -7.83 -9.47
N ILE A 135 -3.94 -7.79 -8.17
CA ILE A 135 -4.25 -8.87 -7.24
C ILE A 135 -5.05 -8.30 -6.09
N GLU A 136 -6.19 -8.91 -5.80
CA GLU A 136 -6.99 -8.66 -4.61
C GLU A 136 -6.72 -9.78 -3.61
N VAL A 137 -6.14 -9.44 -2.46
CA VAL A 137 -5.78 -10.42 -1.41
C VAL A 137 -6.74 -10.27 -0.24
N PRO A 138 -7.41 -11.36 0.19
CA PRO A 138 -8.28 -11.30 1.37
C PRO A 138 -7.54 -10.77 2.59
N LEU A 139 -8.16 -9.84 3.32
CA LEU A 139 -7.59 -9.33 4.56
C LEU A 139 -7.34 -10.44 5.60
N ALA A 140 -8.19 -11.46 5.59
CA ALA A 140 -8.01 -12.64 6.45
C ALA A 140 -6.70 -13.38 6.14
N THR A 141 -6.32 -13.51 4.86
CA THR A 141 -5.03 -14.09 4.44
C THR A 141 -3.87 -13.23 4.93
N LEU A 142 -3.95 -11.90 4.76
CA LEU A 142 -2.89 -10.97 5.16
C LEU A 142 -2.66 -10.93 6.68
N ARG A 143 -3.66 -11.31 7.48
CA ARG A 143 -3.58 -11.42 8.95
C ARG A 143 -3.13 -12.80 9.44
N ASP A 144 -2.94 -13.78 8.55
CA ASP A 144 -2.43 -15.08 8.93
C ASP A 144 -0.93 -14.97 9.28
N PRO A 145 -0.52 -15.26 10.53
CA PRO A 145 0.88 -15.19 10.91
C PRO A 145 1.77 -16.18 10.14
N ALA A 146 1.19 -17.23 9.56
CA ALA A 146 1.94 -18.24 8.80
C ALA A 146 2.55 -17.68 7.49
N ILE A 147 2.00 -16.60 6.92
CA ILE A 147 2.55 -15.99 5.71
C ILE A 147 3.61 -14.92 6.00
N PHE A 148 3.74 -14.50 7.25
CA PHE A 148 4.64 -13.42 7.65
C PHE A 148 5.97 -13.95 8.16
N ARG A 149 7.07 -13.31 7.72
CA ARG A 149 8.40 -13.52 8.29
C ARG A 149 9.22 -12.25 8.24
N THR A 150 10.22 -12.18 9.11
CA THR A 150 11.24 -11.13 9.12
C THR A 150 12.60 -11.74 8.88
N GLU A 151 13.39 -11.14 8.00
CA GLU A 151 14.79 -11.49 7.78
C GLU A 151 15.67 -10.31 8.17
N LEU A 152 16.86 -10.58 8.70
CA LEU A 152 17.86 -9.53 8.96
C LEU A 152 18.81 -9.46 7.76
N TRP A 153 18.79 -8.36 7.05
CA TRP A 153 19.70 -8.09 5.95
C TRP A 153 20.78 -7.10 6.40
N GLU A 154 22.02 -7.43 6.11
CA GLU A 154 23.15 -6.55 6.41
C GLU A 154 23.23 -5.43 5.36
N ARG A 155 23.34 -4.19 5.85
CA ARG A 155 23.57 -3.02 5.02
C ARG A 155 24.43 -2.02 5.81
N ASP A 156 25.48 -1.53 5.17
CA ASP A 156 26.43 -0.57 5.77
C ASP A 156 27.02 -1.07 7.11
N GLY A 157 27.15 -2.40 7.26
CA GLY A 157 27.65 -3.05 8.47
C GLY A 157 26.62 -3.22 9.59
N GLU A 158 25.36 -2.81 9.37
CA GLU A 158 24.30 -2.90 10.37
C GLU A 158 23.17 -3.86 9.91
N PRO A 159 22.64 -4.70 10.81
CA PRO A 159 21.51 -5.57 10.50
C PRO A 159 20.21 -4.77 10.46
N HIS A 160 19.44 -4.94 9.38
CA HIS A 160 18.15 -4.29 9.19
C HIS A 160 17.04 -5.31 8.99
N PRO A 161 15.90 -5.19 9.70
CA PRO A 161 14.77 -6.06 9.49
C PRO A 161 14.09 -5.76 8.14
N VAL A 162 13.88 -6.80 7.36
CA VAL A 162 13.09 -6.79 6.13
C VAL A 162 11.89 -7.68 6.33
N LEU A 163 10.70 -7.13 6.09
CA LEU A 163 9.43 -7.82 6.28
C LEU A 163 9.01 -8.49 4.98
N PHE A 164 8.42 -9.69 5.11
CA PHE A 164 7.93 -10.50 4.00
C PHE A 164 6.56 -11.08 4.32
N TYR A 165 5.64 -11.02 3.35
CA TYR A 165 4.33 -11.68 3.37
C TYR A 165 4.22 -12.55 2.12
N GLN A 166 4.20 -13.88 2.30
CA GLN A 166 4.05 -14.86 1.21
C GLN A 166 2.56 -15.09 0.95
N VAL A 167 1.97 -14.28 0.07
CA VAL A 167 0.52 -14.30 -0.16
C VAL A 167 0.05 -15.46 -1.04
N SER A 168 0.94 -16.02 -1.87
CA SER A 168 0.75 -17.27 -2.62
C SER A 168 2.11 -17.92 -2.90
N ALA A 169 2.13 -19.07 -3.57
CA ALA A 169 3.38 -19.74 -3.95
C ALA A 169 4.31 -18.84 -4.80
N GLU A 170 3.72 -17.95 -5.62
CA GLU A 170 4.45 -17.10 -6.57
C GLU A 170 4.48 -15.62 -6.17
N ASP A 171 3.64 -15.21 -5.20
CA ASP A 171 3.40 -13.82 -4.89
C ASP A 171 3.93 -13.44 -3.52
N LEU A 172 4.93 -12.58 -3.51
CA LEU A 172 5.64 -12.13 -2.32
C LEU A 172 5.56 -10.60 -2.18
N VAL A 173 4.98 -10.14 -1.08
CA VAL A 173 5.00 -8.73 -0.68
C VAL A 173 6.17 -8.54 0.30
N TRP A 174 7.08 -7.60 0.02
CA TRP A 174 8.24 -7.35 0.85
C TRP A 174 8.71 -5.89 0.84
N GLY A 175 9.69 -5.56 1.67
CA GLY A 175 10.34 -4.25 1.68
C GLY A 175 9.40 -3.12 2.12
N ALA A 176 9.36 -2.03 1.34
CA ALA A 176 8.53 -0.86 1.66
C ALA A 176 7.03 -1.20 1.66
N THR A 177 6.57 -1.99 0.69
CA THR A 177 5.18 -2.44 0.61
C THR A 177 4.78 -3.26 1.82
N ALA A 178 5.64 -4.18 2.28
CA ALA A 178 5.39 -4.97 3.48
C ALA A 178 5.36 -4.11 4.76
N ARG A 179 6.19 -3.06 4.84
CA ARG A 179 6.14 -2.11 5.97
C ARG A 179 4.84 -1.31 5.98
N ILE A 180 4.38 -0.84 4.83
CA ILE A 180 3.08 -0.16 4.70
C ILE A 180 1.94 -1.11 5.07
N LEU A 181 1.98 -2.35 4.58
CA LEU A 181 1.00 -3.38 4.95
C LEU A 181 1.01 -3.64 6.47
N SER A 182 2.18 -3.77 7.08
CA SER A 182 2.31 -3.96 8.54
C SER A 182 1.72 -2.79 9.33
N GLN A 183 1.92 -1.54 8.89
CA GLN A 183 1.28 -0.37 9.51
C GLN A 183 -0.25 -0.43 9.40
N PHE A 184 -0.76 -0.79 8.20
CA PHE A 184 -2.20 -0.93 7.99
C PHE A 184 -2.81 -2.00 8.90
N LEU A 185 -2.17 -3.17 9.00
CA LEU A 185 -2.64 -4.26 9.84
C LEU A 185 -2.61 -3.90 11.33
N ALA A 186 -1.60 -3.15 11.77
CA ALA A 186 -1.49 -2.69 13.16
C ALA A 186 -2.69 -1.82 13.59
N LEU A 187 -3.28 -1.00 12.69
CA LEU A 187 -4.50 -0.26 12.98
C LEU A 187 -5.69 -1.16 13.33
N LEU A 188 -5.64 -2.41 12.89
CA LEU A 188 -6.71 -3.39 13.13
C LEU A 188 -6.49 -4.20 14.40
N ASP A 189 -5.32 -4.11 15.02
CA ASP A 189 -4.98 -4.81 16.25
C ASP A 189 -5.05 -3.87 17.47
N GLU A 190 -5.09 -2.54 17.25
CA GLU A 190 -5.39 -1.57 18.31
C GLU A 190 -6.82 -1.81 18.82
N GLU A 191 -6.98 -2.21 20.08
CA GLU A 191 -8.28 -2.39 20.69
C GLU A 191 -9.02 -1.06 20.67
N ALA A 192 -10.29 -1.07 20.22
CA ALA A 192 -11.18 0.09 20.35
C ALA A 192 -11.53 0.22 21.85
N GLU A 193 -10.74 1.02 22.58
CA GLU A 193 -11.14 1.48 23.92
C GLU A 193 -12.38 2.40 23.87
#